data_f75aa633b65a158141f6dd739516d53c
#
_entry.id   f75aa633b65a158141f6dd739516d53c
#
_cell.length_a   1.000
_cell.length_b   1.000
_cell.length_c   1.000
_cell.angle_alpha   90.00
_cell.angle_beta   90.00
_cell.angle_gamma   90.00
#
_symmetry.space_group_name_H-M   'P 1'
#
loop_
_entity.id
_entity.type
_entity.pdbx_description
1 polymer ?
#
loop_
_entity_poly.entity_id
_entity_poly.type
_entity_poly.pdbx_seq_one_letter_code
_entity_poly.pdbx_strand_id
1 'polypeptide(L)'
;MDSLLDAKTMSVCFKYHLGLSMFLLSQQLCNVSAVVAMDAELDRSSGADVVQCEDRIVSQSEALLPVGAEGEIQRGVDELDEILRPLGLETRLVVLRRANSIALYFICLTLSAVMGLRDQWRSQQLRNIVKNLFTFLSGRVQAVWVKRLTWPLTDYQRCMDFFSSVQSK
;
A
#
# COMPACT_ATOMS: atom_id res chain seq x y z
N MET A 1 -15.76 4.08 -18.88
CA MET A 1 -15.85 2.78 -18.19
C MET A 1 -14.82 2.61 -17.08
N ASP A 2 -13.65 3.19 -17.23
CA ASP A 2 -12.55 3.03 -16.27
C ASP A 2 -12.76 3.76 -14.94
N SER A 3 -13.55 4.83 -14.94
CA SER A 3 -13.87 5.59 -13.73
C SER A 3 -14.69 4.80 -12.69
N LEU A 4 -15.42 3.78 -13.13
CA LEU A 4 -16.26 2.96 -12.24
C LEU A 4 -15.43 1.92 -11.47
N LEU A 5 -14.35 1.42 -12.05
CA LEU A 5 -13.44 0.51 -11.36
C LEU A 5 -12.59 1.25 -10.31
N ASP A 6 -12.15 2.45 -10.64
CA ASP A 6 -11.41 3.30 -9.72
C ASP A 6 -12.30 3.74 -8.55
N ALA A 7 -13.54 4.11 -8.83
CA ALA A 7 -14.51 4.43 -7.79
C ALA A 7 -14.84 3.23 -6.90
N LYS A 8 -14.82 2.01 -7.44
CA LYS A 8 -15.10 0.80 -6.69
C LYS A 8 -13.92 0.38 -5.82
N THR A 9 -12.71 0.49 -6.32
CA THR A 9 -11.49 0.23 -5.58
C THR A 9 -11.29 1.28 -4.49
N MET A 10 -11.52 2.54 -4.81
CA MET A 10 -11.51 3.62 -3.84
C MET A 10 -12.64 3.50 -2.82
N SER A 11 -13.84 3.10 -3.24
CA SER A 11 -14.97 2.83 -2.33
C SER A 11 -14.65 1.73 -1.33
N VAL A 12 -13.84 0.75 -1.71
CA VAL A 12 -13.37 -0.30 -0.79
C VAL A 12 -12.36 0.27 0.20
N CYS A 13 -11.44 1.13 -0.22
CA CYS A 13 -10.56 1.87 0.67
C CYS A 13 -11.36 2.75 1.64
N PHE A 14 -12.45 3.36 1.16
CA PHE A 14 -13.31 4.24 1.94
C PHE A 14 -14.15 3.57 3.00
N LYS A 15 -14.63 2.36 2.73
CA LYS A 15 -15.56 1.68 3.63
C LYS A 15 -14.95 1.37 5.00
N TYR A 16 -13.66 1.47 5.13
CA TYR A 16 -13.03 0.87 6.27
C TYR A 16 -12.37 1.81 7.29
N HIS A 17 -11.91 3.03 6.99
CA HIS A 17 -11.26 3.82 8.06
C HIS A 17 -10.98 5.32 7.80
N LEU A 18 -11.46 5.91 6.73
CA LEU A 18 -11.07 7.29 6.44
C LEU A 18 -12.16 8.27 6.85
N GLY A 19 -11.83 9.20 7.73
CA GLY A 19 -12.69 10.30 8.08
C GLY A 19 -13.02 11.19 6.87
N LEU A 20 -14.04 12.04 7.02
CA LEU A 20 -14.59 12.88 5.95
C LEU A 20 -13.54 13.72 5.22
N SER A 21 -12.49 14.15 5.91
CA SER A 21 -11.40 14.95 5.32
C SER A 21 -10.55 14.14 4.33
N MET A 22 -10.33 12.86 4.61
CA MET A 22 -9.63 11.97 3.70
C MET A 22 -10.50 11.60 2.49
N PHE A 23 -11.82 11.56 2.67
CA PHE A 23 -12.78 11.37 1.58
C PHE A 23 -12.66 12.49 0.53
N LEU A 24 -12.66 13.73 0.98
CA LEU A 24 -12.51 14.89 0.09
C LEU A 24 -11.14 14.93 -0.60
N LEU A 25 -10.07 14.61 0.13
CA LEU A 25 -8.72 14.53 -0.44
C LEU A 25 -8.62 13.45 -1.50
N SER A 26 -9.24 12.28 -1.27
CA SER A 26 -9.20 11.19 -2.22
C SER A 26 -10.04 11.44 -3.47
N GLN A 27 -11.16 12.17 -3.36
CA GLN A 27 -11.91 12.59 -4.53
C GLN A 27 -11.08 13.52 -5.42
N GLN A 28 -10.28 14.40 -4.84
CA GLN A 28 -9.35 15.23 -5.59
C GLN A 28 -8.20 14.41 -6.18
N LEU A 29 -7.71 13.40 -5.46
CA LEU A 29 -6.64 12.51 -5.92
C LEU A 29 -7.09 11.53 -7.00
N CYS A 30 -8.35 11.10 -6.99
CA CYS A 30 -8.90 10.17 -7.98
C CYS A 30 -8.82 10.68 -9.42
N ASN A 31 -8.75 11.99 -9.61
CA ASN A 31 -8.67 12.60 -10.93
C ASN A 31 -7.24 12.72 -11.45
N VAL A 32 -6.23 12.53 -10.60
CA VAL A 32 -4.81 12.78 -10.93
C VAL A 32 -3.88 11.66 -10.46
N SER A 33 -4.40 10.59 -9.87
CA SER A 33 -3.58 9.51 -9.33
C SER A 33 -4.11 8.14 -9.72
N ALA A 34 -3.21 7.17 -9.79
CA ALA A 34 -3.57 5.78 -10.01
C ALA A 34 -3.44 4.98 -8.70
N VAL A 35 -4.36 4.07 -8.47
CA VAL A 35 -4.32 3.13 -7.34
C VAL A 35 -3.72 1.81 -7.82
N VAL A 36 -2.66 1.37 -7.16
CA VAL A 36 -1.98 0.10 -7.41
C VAL A 36 -2.36 -0.88 -6.31
N ALA A 37 -2.87 -2.05 -6.68
CA ALA A 37 -3.20 -3.11 -5.74
C ALA A 37 -2.21 -4.28 -5.88
N MET A 38 -1.61 -4.68 -4.77
CA MET A 38 -0.69 -5.82 -4.72
C MET A 38 -1.10 -6.79 -3.62
N ASP A 39 -0.76 -8.06 -3.78
CA ASP A 39 -0.95 -9.08 -2.76
C ASP A 39 0.41 -9.55 -2.24
N ALA A 40 0.57 -9.54 -0.91
CA ALA A 40 1.76 -10.04 -0.23
C ALA A 40 1.42 -11.33 0.52
N GLU A 41 2.05 -12.41 0.13
CA GLU A 41 1.94 -13.71 0.79
C GLU A 41 3.11 -13.88 1.76
N LEU A 42 2.82 -14.19 3.02
CA LEU A 42 3.84 -14.43 4.03
C LEU A 42 4.35 -15.86 3.97
N ASP A 43 5.62 -16.04 4.29
CA ASP A 43 6.23 -17.36 4.39
C ASP A 43 5.76 -18.07 5.66
N ARG A 44 5.20 -19.26 5.50
CA ARG A 44 4.66 -20.09 6.59
C ARG A 44 5.68 -21.08 7.17
N SER A 45 6.88 -21.10 6.63
CA SER A 45 7.90 -22.10 7.02
C SER A 45 8.50 -21.86 8.41
N SER A 46 8.27 -20.70 9.01
CA SER A 46 8.87 -20.33 10.30
C SER A 46 8.13 -20.86 11.52
N GLY A 47 7.07 -21.64 11.36
CA GLY A 47 6.30 -22.22 12.48
C GLY A 47 5.51 -21.21 13.32
N ALA A 48 5.59 -19.92 12.99
CA ALA A 48 4.79 -18.90 13.62
C ALA A 48 3.33 -18.98 13.17
N ASP A 49 2.42 -18.55 14.04
CA ASP A 49 1.02 -18.39 13.65
C ASP A 49 0.90 -17.22 12.67
N VAL A 50 0.96 -17.57 11.37
CA VAL A 50 0.90 -16.58 10.27
C VAL A 50 -0.39 -15.78 10.33
N VAL A 51 -1.49 -16.42 10.70
CA VAL A 51 -2.81 -15.76 10.82
C VAL A 51 -2.76 -14.66 11.87
N GLN A 52 -2.19 -14.95 13.03
CA GLN A 52 -2.05 -13.96 14.11
C GLN A 52 -1.10 -12.84 13.72
N CYS A 53 -0.03 -13.18 13.00
CA CYS A 53 0.93 -12.20 12.48
C CYS A 53 0.26 -11.25 11.47
N GLU A 54 -0.50 -11.79 10.52
CA GLU A 54 -1.25 -11.02 9.54
C GLU A 54 -2.28 -10.10 10.21
N ASP A 55 -3.02 -10.60 11.20
CA ASP A 55 -3.98 -9.79 11.97
C ASP A 55 -3.30 -8.62 12.67
N ARG A 56 -2.13 -8.87 13.24
CA ARG A 56 -1.35 -7.85 13.93
C ARG A 56 -0.84 -6.78 12.96
N ILE A 57 -0.34 -7.18 11.81
CA ILE A 57 0.13 -6.26 10.76
C ILE A 57 -1.01 -5.36 10.29
N VAL A 58 -2.16 -5.93 9.95
CA VAL A 58 -3.32 -5.16 9.47
C VAL A 58 -3.84 -4.23 10.57
N SER A 59 -3.97 -4.71 11.78
CA SER A 59 -4.46 -3.92 12.92
C SER A 59 -3.54 -2.72 13.23
N GLN A 60 -2.22 -2.93 13.23
CA GLN A 60 -1.26 -1.85 13.46
C GLN A 60 -1.22 -0.85 12.29
N SER A 61 -1.39 -1.33 11.07
CA SER A 61 -1.46 -0.44 9.91
C SER A 61 -2.66 0.51 9.98
N GLU A 62 -3.79 0.03 10.46
CA GLU A 62 -5.00 0.85 10.67
C GLU A 62 -4.76 2.00 11.66
N ALA A 63 -3.93 1.74 12.68
CA ALA A 63 -3.60 2.75 13.69
C ALA A 63 -2.58 3.78 13.20
N LEU A 64 -1.65 3.40 12.31
CA LEU A 64 -0.50 4.23 11.91
C LEU A 64 -0.63 4.91 10.55
N LEU A 65 -1.36 4.31 9.61
CA LEU A 65 -1.47 4.84 8.24
C LEU A 65 -2.35 6.10 8.12
N PRO A 66 -3.42 6.31 8.91
CA PRO A 66 -4.06 7.62 8.95
C PRO A 66 -3.16 8.60 9.70
N VAL A 67 -2.44 9.42 8.97
CA VAL A 67 -1.55 10.45 9.53
C VAL A 67 -2.37 11.49 10.29
N GLY A 68 -2.05 11.74 11.57
CA GLY A 68 -2.66 12.82 12.35
C GLY A 68 -2.95 12.52 13.81
N ALA A 69 -2.56 11.37 14.34
CA ALA A 69 -2.71 11.06 15.74
C ALA A 69 -1.54 11.63 16.56
N GLU A 70 -1.85 12.25 17.68
CA GLU A 70 -0.88 12.90 18.56
C GLU A 70 -0.28 11.92 19.59
N GLY A 71 0.97 12.14 20.00
CA GLY A 71 1.60 11.47 21.12
C GLY A 71 2.51 10.29 20.78
N GLU A 72 2.36 9.15 21.44
CA GLU A 72 3.20 7.95 21.25
C GLU A 72 3.18 7.41 19.81
N ILE A 73 2.13 7.71 19.09
CA ILE A 73 1.95 7.34 17.69
C ILE A 73 2.96 8.07 16.81
N GLN A 74 3.46 9.24 17.22
CA GLN A 74 4.43 10.02 16.43
C GLN A 74 5.73 9.25 16.16
N ARG A 75 6.25 8.51 17.11
CA ARG A 75 7.47 7.68 16.91
C ARG A 75 7.23 6.57 15.89
N GLY A 76 6.08 5.93 15.97
CA GLY A 76 5.72 4.91 14.99
C GLY A 76 5.57 5.46 13.58
N VAL A 77 5.04 6.67 13.45
CA VAL A 77 4.91 7.37 12.17
C VAL A 77 6.29 7.71 11.59
N ASP A 78 7.23 8.20 12.42
CA ASP A 78 8.56 8.54 11.97
C ASP A 78 9.34 7.31 11.45
N GLU A 79 9.25 6.16 12.15
CA GLU A 79 9.87 4.91 11.70
C GLU A 79 9.19 4.39 10.42
N LEU A 80 7.88 4.49 10.34
CA LEU A 80 7.10 4.11 9.16
C LEU A 80 7.53 4.94 7.95
N ASP A 81 7.68 6.25 8.12
CA ASP A 81 8.15 7.16 7.08
C ASP A 81 9.56 6.79 6.60
N GLU A 82 10.46 6.40 7.51
CA GLU A 82 11.80 5.93 7.13
C GLU A 82 11.76 4.65 6.31
N ILE A 83 10.93 3.69 6.70
CA ILE A 83 10.78 2.41 5.99
C ILE A 83 10.22 2.65 4.58
N LEU A 84 9.27 3.57 4.44
CA LEU A 84 8.58 3.86 3.18
C LEU A 84 9.29 4.92 2.33
N ARG A 85 10.32 5.59 2.86
CA ARG A 85 11.06 6.65 2.15
C ARG A 85 11.58 6.24 0.77
N PRO A 86 12.10 4.99 0.56
CA PRO A 86 12.54 4.57 -0.76
C PRO A 86 11.46 4.53 -1.83
N LEU A 87 10.18 4.54 -1.46
CA LEU A 87 9.08 4.62 -2.42
C LEU A 87 9.04 5.96 -3.18
N GLY A 88 9.62 7.01 -2.58
CA GLY A 88 9.59 8.35 -3.15
C GLY A 88 8.37 9.17 -2.70
N LEU A 89 8.38 10.45 -3.04
CA LEU A 89 7.34 11.40 -2.60
C LEU A 89 6.01 11.26 -3.37
N GLU A 90 6.05 10.66 -4.54
CA GLU A 90 4.90 10.54 -5.44
C GLU A 90 4.20 9.19 -5.34
N THR A 91 4.69 8.30 -4.49
CA THR A 91 4.11 6.99 -4.21
C THR A 91 3.79 6.89 -2.72
N ARG A 92 2.55 6.60 -2.38
CA ARG A 92 2.12 6.48 -0.98
C ARG A 92 1.39 5.17 -0.74
N LEU A 93 1.78 4.48 0.31
CA LEU A 93 1.02 3.35 0.82
C LEU A 93 -0.16 3.88 1.62
N VAL A 94 -1.36 3.46 1.28
CA VAL A 94 -2.61 4.01 1.85
C VAL A 94 -3.29 3.03 2.78
N VAL A 95 -3.40 1.76 2.37
CA VAL A 95 -4.16 0.76 3.11
C VAL A 95 -3.49 -0.59 3.02
N LEU A 96 -3.47 -1.30 4.15
CA LEU A 96 -3.26 -2.73 4.22
C LEU A 96 -4.57 -3.40 4.58
N ARG A 97 -4.92 -4.46 3.89
CA ARG A 97 -6.16 -5.18 4.13
C ARG A 97 -5.91 -6.68 4.14
N ARG A 98 -6.63 -7.37 5.01
CA ARG A 98 -6.60 -8.83 4.99
C ARG A 98 -7.50 -9.37 3.88
N ALA A 99 -6.94 -10.26 3.08
CA ALA A 99 -7.63 -11.01 2.04
C ALA A 99 -7.26 -12.50 2.22
N ASN A 100 -6.98 -13.24 1.16
CA ASN A 100 -6.33 -14.57 1.29
C ASN A 100 -4.88 -14.44 1.78
N SER A 101 -4.29 -13.30 1.57
CA SER A 101 -2.99 -12.82 2.05
C SER A 101 -3.19 -11.37 2.50
N ILE A 102 -2.13 -10.56 2.55
CA ILE A 102 -2.27 -9.13 2.84
C ILE A 102 -2.29 -8.35 1.53
N ALA A 103 -3.38 -7.62 1.29
CA ALA A 103 -3.49 -6.72 0.17
C ALA A 103 -2.92 -5.35 0.54
N LEU A 104 -2.06 -4.81 -0.33
CA LEU A 104 -1.45 -3.49 -0.21
C LEU A 104 -2.01 -2.58 -1.29
N TYR A 105 -2.38 -1.37 -0.91
CA TYR A 105 -2.87 -0.36 -1.84
C TYR A 105 -1.96 0.85 -1.82
N PHE A 106 -1.37 1.16 -2.98
CA PHE A 106 -0.51 2.32 -3.17
C PHE A 106 -1.21 3.35 -4.04
N ILE A 107 -0.99 4.63 -3.76
CA ILE A 107 -1.38 5.71 -4.65
C ILE A 107 -0.12 6.23 -5.34
N CYS A 108 -0.13 6.24 -6.67
CA CYS A 108 0.91 6.82 -7.51
C CYS A 108 0.40 8.11 -8.14
N LEU A 109 1.08 9.22 -7.90
CA LEU A 109 0.64 10.54 -8.35
C LEU A 109 1.05 10.83 -9.79
N THR A 110 2.07 10.13 -10.31
CA THR A 110 2.61 10.35 -11.66
C THR A 110 2.88 9.02 -12.36
N LEU A 111 2.99 9.09 -13.68
CA LEU A 111 3.44 7.94 -14.48
C LEU A 111 4.84 7.47 -14.05
N SER A 112 5.73 8.41 -13.77
CA SER A 112 7.08 8.11 -13.27
C SER A 112 7.04 7.32 -11.97
N ALA A 113 6.09 7.61 -11.07
CA ALA A 113 5.90 6.87 -9.83
C ALA A 113 5.49 5.42 -10.08
N VAL A 114 4.57 5.18 -11.02
CA VAL A 114 4.16 3.82 -11.42
C VAL A 114 5.33 3.04 -12.00
N MET A 115 6.09 3.66 -12.88
CA MET A 115 7.27 3.03 -13.50
C MET A 115 8.35 2.72 -12.47
N GLY A 116 8.62 3.65 -11.56
CA GLY A 116 9.58 3.46 -10.47
C GLY A 116 9.15 2.34 -9.52
N LEU A 117 7.87 2.28 -9.18
CA LEU A 117 7.32 1.21 -8.34
C LEU A 117 7.45 -0.15 -9.04
N ARG A 118 7.23 -0.20 -10.37
CA ARG A 118 7.42 -1.42 -11.17
C ARG A 118 8.88 -1.89 -11.18
N ASP A 119 9.82 -0.97 -11.32
CA ASP A 119 11.25 -1.27 -11.28
C ASP A 119 11.66 -1.81 -9.90
N GLN A 120 11.17 -1.22 -8.81
CA GLN A 120 11.40 -1.71 -7.45
C GLN A 120 10.77 -3.10 -7.23
N TRP A 121 9.60 -3.35 -7.80
CA TRP A 121 8.97 -4.65 -7.75
C TRP A 121 9.79 -5.71 -8.50
N ARG A 122 10.27 -5.39 -9.70
CA ARG A 122 11.10 -6.29 -10.52
C ARG A 122 12.46 -6.60 -9.88
N SER A 123 13.10 -5.60 -9.29
CA SER A 123 14.40 -5.73 -8.64
C SER A 123 14.33 -6.38 -7.26
N GLN A 124 13.15 -6.72 -6.77
CA GLN A 124 12.90 -7.22 -5.41
C GLN A 124 13.13 -6.18 -4.30
N GLN A 125 13.44 -4.96 -4.63
CA GLN A 125 13.58 -3.86 -3.66
C GLN A 125 12.25 -3.61 -2.93
N LEU A 126 11.14 -3.59 -3.65
CA LEU A 126 9.82 -3.41 -3.06
C LEU A 126 9.47 -4.53 -2.07
N ARG A 127 9.83 -5.78 -2.38
CA ARG A 127 9.66 -6.91 -1.48
C ARG A 127 10.40 -6.70 -0.16
N ASN A 128 11.62 -6.15 -0.21
CA ASN A 128 12.39 -5.83 0.99
C ASN A 128 11.75 -4.70 1.80
N ILE A 129 11.22 -3.68 1.14
CA ILE A 129 10.48 -2.59 1.80
C ILE A 129 9.26 -3.16 2.53
N VAL A 130 8.47 -4.00 1.86
CA VAL A 130 7.28 -4.63 2.44
C VAL A 130 7.65 -5.56 3.60
N LYS A 131 8.74 -6.32 3.47
CA LYS A 131 9.28 -7.14 4.57
C LYS A 131 9.60 -6.30 5.80
N ASN A 132 10.31 -5.19 5.62
CA ASN A 132 10.66 -4.28 6.71
C ASN A 132 9.41 -3.65 7.35
N LEU A 133 8.47 -3.25 6.51
CA LEU A 133 7.17 -2.72 6.96
C LEU A 133 6.42 -3.74 7.82
N PHE A 134 6.30 -4.96 7.35
CA PHE A 134 5.57 -6.01 8.06
C PHE A 134 6.27 -6.43 9.36
N THR A 135 7.60 -6.50 9.36
CA THR A 135 8.37 -6.74 10.57
C THR A 135 8.11 -5.65 11.62
N PHE A 136 8.11 -4.41 11.20
CA PHE A 136 7.78 -3.29 12.07
C PHE A 136 6.35 -3.37 12.62
N LEU A 137 5.36 -3.59 11.75
CA LEU A 137 3.94 -3.65 12.13
C LEU A 137 3.61 -4.86 13.00
N SER A 138 4.35 -5.96 12.88
CA SER A 138 4.16 -7.15 13.71
C SER A 138 4.74 -7.02 15.13
N GLY A 139 5.38 -5.88 15.45
CA GLY A 139 5.96 -5.61 16.76
C GLY A 139 7.42 -6.04 16.90
N ARG A 140 8.09 -6.43 15.81
CA ARG A 140 9.53 -6.82 15.77
C ARG A 140 9.89 -8.02 16.64
N VAL A 141 8.92 -8.83 17.04
CA VAL A 141 9.17 -10.03 17.84
C VAL A 141 9.99 -11.04 17.04
N GLN A 142 9.74 -11.09 15.73
CA GLN A 142 10.51 -11.90 14.79
C GLN A 142 10.44 -11.26 13.40
N ALA A 143 11.45 -11.57 12.55
CA ALA A 143 11.43 -11.11 11.18
C ALA A 143 10.28 -11.75 10.40
N VAL A 144 9.52 -10.93 9.69
CA VAL A 144 8.45 -11.40 8.81
C VAL A 144 9.00 -11.55 7.40
N TRP A 145 8.87 -12.74 6.84
CA TRP A 145 9.34 -13.04 5.49
C TRP A 145 8.20 -13.01 4.50
N VAL A 146 8.35 -12.21 3.46
CA VAL A 146 7.41 -12.15 2.35
C VAL A 146 7.82 -13.20 1.32
N LYS A 147 7.00 -14.24 1.17
CA LYS A 147 7.23 -15.32 0.21
C LYS A 147 7.03 -14.83 -1.21
N ARG A 148 5.96 -14.07 -1.44
CA ARG A 148 5.59 -13.58 -2.76
C ARG A 148 4.91 -12.24 -2.64
N LEU A 149 5.28 -11.33 -3.55
CA LEU A 149 4.60 -10.06 -3.76
C LEU A 149 4.08 -10.05 -5.19
N THR A 150 2.77 -10.08 -5.34
CA THR A 150 2.11 -10.20 -6.64
C THR A 150 1.51 -8.86 -7.06
N TRP A 151 1.91 -8.40 -8.23
CA TRP A 151 1.31 -7.25 -8.89
C TRP A 151 0.85 -7.71 -10.28
N PRO A 152 -0.46 -7.92 -10.51
CA PRO A 152 -0.95 -8.40 -11.79
C PRO A 152 -0.58 -7.45 -12.94
N LEU A 153 -0.17 -8.02 -14.07
CA LEU A 153 0.19 -7.23 -15.26
C LEU A 153 -0.99 -6.39 -15.75
N THR A 154 -2.21 -6.91 -15.60
CA THR A 154 -3.43 -6.19 -15.97
C THR A 154 -3.64 -4.93 -15.14
N ASP A 155 -3.30 -4.97 -13.85
CA ASP A 155 -3.37 -3.81 -12.98
C ASP A 155 -2.31 -2.76 -13.35
N TYR A 156 -1.08 -3.19 -13.62
CA TYR A 156 -0.03 -2.32 -14.10
C TYR A 156 -0.42 -1.64 -15.43
N GLN A 157 -0.95 -2.40 -16.37
CA GLN A 157 -1.39 -1.88 -17.66
C GLN A 157 -2.51 -0.85 -17.50
N ARG A 158 -3.45 -1.10 -16.59
CA ARG A 158 -4.52 -0.16 -16.25
C ARG A 158 -3.96 1.18 -15.72
N CYS A 159 -2.95 1.12 -14.87
CA CYS A 159 -2.29 2.33 -14.35
C CYS A 159 -1.58 3.11 -15.46
N MET A 160 -0.90 2.40 -16.36
CA MET A 160 -0.22 3.02 -17.50
C MET A 160 -1.22 3.69 -18.44
N ASP A 161 -2.33 3.02 -18.74
CA ASP A 161 -3.39 3.55 -19.60
C ASP A 161 -4.06 4.77 -18.99
N PHE A 162 -4.25 4.77 -17.69
CA PHE A 162 -4.80 5.92 -16.95
C PHE A 162 -3.96 7.18 -17.18
N PHE A 163 -2.65 7.12 -16.98
CA PHE A 163 -1.78 8.27 -17.17
C PHE A 163 -1.63 8.67 -18.64
N SER A 164 -1.66 7.72 -19.54
CA SER A 164 -1.64 8.00 -20.98
C SER A 164 -2.90 8.77 -21.43
N SER A 165 -4.06 8.44 -20.88
CA SER A 165 -5.31 9.15 -21.17
C SER A 165 -5.35 10.55 -20.60
N VAL A 166 -4.75 10.77 -19.44
CA VAL A 166 -4.68 12.10 -18.80
C VAL A 166 -3.74 13.02 -19.55
N GLN A 167 -2.62 12.52 -20.08
CA GLN A 167 -1.66 13.33 -20.84
C GLN A 167 -2.17 13.73 -22.22
N SER A 168 -3.14 13.03 -22.79
CA SER A 168 -3.71 13.35 -24.10
C SER A 168 -4.83 14.40 -24.07
N LYS A 169 -5.12 14.92 -22.90
CA LYS A 169 -6.05 16.04 -22.70
C LYS A 169 -5.28 17.32 -22.35
#